data_7b3c2f375c6836c8fd86941eb68ea8d8
#
_entry.id   7b3c2f375c6836c8fd86941eb68ea8d8
#
_cell.length_a   1.000
_cell.length_b   1.000
_cell.length_c   1.000
_cell.angle_alpha   90.00
_cell.angle_beta   90.00
_cell.angle_gamma   90.00
#
_symmetry.space_group_name_H-M   'P 1'
#
loop_
_entity.id
_entity.type
_entity.pdbx_description
1 polymer ?
#
loop_
_entity_poly.entity_id
_entity_poly.type
_entity_poly.pdbx_seq_one_letter_code
_entity_poly.pdbx_strand_id
1 'polypeptide(L)'
;MRMDWLKRTRIEDDSIVAQVNDEGVPVVIEQGDKRVNSGLVDSRLVTLKEPTSLAAEQYRILCTRISQLRQDKRSYTLAVTSSLKSEGKTFTSLNLAISIARDFDEKVLLIEGDLKNPGLYEYLKHPPGFGLTDVLEGKIDIDSCAVQMFDGQLSVLFAGKTAGNPSKLLSSIKMQEIMTTAREHYKYIIIDTPPIMPMADINIYSTLVDGILLVIKAGKTPRSLVKRAISTLAADNKIVGAVLNGVEPIHSKYYYGSGYDSY
;
A
#
# COMPACT_ATOMS: atom_id res chain seq x y z
N MET A 1 19.84 19.18 -39.03
CA MET A 1 21.10 18.81 -38.39
C MET A 1 20.73 17.94 -37.21
N ARG A 2 20.70 16.60 -37.40
CA ARG A 2 20.24 15.62 -36.39
C ARG A 2 21.36 15.44 -35.36
N MET A 3 21.01 15.61 -34.08
CA MET A 3 21.93 15.50 -32.96
C MET A 3 22.40 14.06 -32.75
N ASP A 4 23.66 13.78 -33.09
CA ASP A 4 24.29 12.45 -33.00
C ASP A 4 25.01 12.20 -31.66
N TRP A 5 24.70 12.98 -30.63
CA TRP A 5 25.36 12.85 -29.32
C TRP A 5 24.74 11.80 -28.39
N LEU A 6 23.52 11.35 -28.65
CA LEU A 6 22.84 10.28 -27.90
C LEU A 6 23.46 8.88 -28.05
N LYS A 7 24.47 8.72 -28.95
CA LYS A 7 25.09 7.42 -29.22
C LYS A 7 26.41 7.18 -28.44
N ARG A 8 26.83 8.05 -27.54
CA ARG A 8 28.15 7.93 -26.90
C ARG A 8 28.18 7.93 -25.37
N THR A 9 27.05 7.84 -24.69
CA THR A 9 27.05 7.64 -23.23
C THR A 9 26.32 6.35 -22.91
N ARG A 10 27.05 5.25 -23.03
CA ARG A 10 26.69 3.99 -22.37
C ARG A 10 27.04 4.17 -20.91
N ILE A 11 26.11 4.67 -20.12
CA ILE A 11 26.22 4.64 -18.65
C ILE A 11 25.74 3.24 -18.26
N GLU A 12 26.64 2.40 -17.77
CA GLU A 12 26.37 1.03 -17.32
C GLU A 12 25.66 0.99 -15.94
N ASP A 13 25.06 2.11 -15.53
CA ASP A 13 24.36 2.20 -14.25
C ASP A 13 22.86 2.42 -14.50
N ASP A 14 22.07 1.38 -14.29
CA ASP A 14 20.59 1.37 -14.41
C ASP A 14 19.89 2.31 -13.40
N SER A 15 20.64 3.01 -12.54
CA SER A 15 20.12 3.93 -11.53
C SER A 15 19.89 5.37 -12.03
N ILE A 16 20.26 5.69 -13.29
CA ILE A 16 20.21 7.06 -13.81
C ILE A 16 19.26 7.14 -15.01
N VAL A 17 18.17 7.91 -14.87
CA VAL A 17 17.30 8.30 -15.99
C VAL A 17 17.54 9.76 -16.32
N ALA A 18 17.96 10.03 -17.57
CA ALA A 18 18.04 11.38 -18.08
C ALA A 18 16.68 11.81 -18.64
N GLN A 19 16.03 12.77 -18.04
CA GLN A 19 14.88 13.48 -18.59
C GLN A 19 15.26 14.86 -19.04
N VAL A 20 14.52 15.40 -19.99
CA VAL A 20 14.69 16.77 -20.48
C VAL A 20 13.61 17.63 -19.83
N ASN A 21 13.96 18.70 -19.10
CA ASN A 21 12.97 19.63 -18.55
C ASN A 21 12.30 20.46 -19.67
N ASP A 22 11.30 21.26 -19.31
CA ASP A 22 10.56 22.12 -20.28
C ASP A 22 11.45 23.12 -21.06
N GLU A 23 12.65 23.35 -20.59
CA GLU A 23 13.66 24.22 -21.23
C GLU A 23 14.64 23.44 -22.14
N GLY A 24 14.43 22.12 -22.30
CA GLY A 24 15.29 21.27 -23.13
C GLY A 24 16.66 20.92 -22.49
N VAL A 25 16.82 21.15 -21.19
CA VAL A 25 18.05 20.83 -20.46
C VAL A 25 17.99 19.41 -19.91
N PRO A 26 19.01 18.56 -20.15
CA PRO A 26 19.07 17.23 -19.56
C PRO A 26 19.17 17.34 -18.04
N VAL A 27 18.18 16.84 -17.32
CA VAL A 27 18.21 16.68 -15.87
C VAL A 27 18.51 15.23 -15.58
N VAL A 28 19.65 15.00 -14.91
CA VAL A 28 20.01 13.67 -14.40
C VAL A 28 19.17 13.43 -13.16
N ILE A 29 18.25 12.48 -13.24
CA ILE A 29 17.46 12.04 -12.11
C ILE A 29 18.11 10.77 -11.57
N GLU A 30 18.79 10.87 -10.43
CA GLU A 30 19.22 9.68 -9.69
C GLU A 30 17.96 8.93 -9.24
N GLN A 31 17.69 7.79 -9.85
CA GLN A 31 16.74 6.85 -9.30
C GLN A 31 17.39 6.28 -8.04
N GLY A 32 16.80 6.53 -6.87
CA GLY A 32 17.16 5.84 -5.65
C GLY A 32 17.06 4.32 -5.85
N ASP A 33 17.81 3.58 -5.06
CA ASP A 33 17.81 2.11 -5.12
C ASP A 33 16.37 1.59 -5.15
N LYS A 34 16.00 0.94 -6.25
CA LYS A 34 14.64 0.39 -6.47
C LYS A 34 14.33 -0.80 -5.56
N ARG A 35 15.26 -1.20 -4.68
CA ARG A 35 15.11 -2.35 -3.78
C ARG A 35 15.09 -1.91 -2.33
N VAL A 36 14.06 -2.32 -1.60
CA VAL A 36 14.05 -2.19 -0.14
C VAL A 36 14.91 -3.30 0.46
N ASN A 37 15.94 -2.91 1.22
CA ASN A 37 16.71 -3.87 1.99
C ASN A 37 15.84 -4.38 3.16
N SER A 38 15.39 -5.63 3.06
CA SER A 38 14.54 -6.29 4.06
C SER A 38 15.16 -6.34 5.47
N GLY A 39 16.48 -6.18 5.58
CA GLY A 39 17.19 -6.09 6.85
C GLY A 39 16.95 -4.79 7.61
N LEU A 40 16.67 -3.68 6.92
CA LEU A 40 16.55 -2.33 7.49
C LEU A 40 15.10 -1.92 7.84
N VAL A 41 14.09 -2.69 7.44
CA VAL A 41 12.69 -2.37 7.69
C VAL A 41 12.33 -2.34 9.19
N ASP A 42 11.25 -1.65 9.51
CA ASP A 42 10.76 -1.51 10.88
C ASP A 42 10.44 -2.86 11.53
N SER A 43 10.81 -3.02 12.80
CA SER A 43 10.58 -4.25 13.56
C SER A 43 9.10 -4.59 13.75
N ARG A 44 8.23 -3.60 13.65
CA ARG A 44 6.77 -3.78 13.72
C ARG A 44 6.17 -4.51 12.53
N LEU A 45 6.91 -4.72 11.44
CA LEU A 45 6.45 -5.54 10.31
C LEU A 45 6.50 -7.01 10.68
N VAL A 46 5.53 -7.46 11.47
CA VAL A 46 5.49 -8.79 12.10
C VAL A 46 5.49 -9.92 11.08
N THR A 47 4.83 -9.74 9.96
CA THR A 47 4.81 -10.74 8.88
C THR A 47 6.19 -10.98 8.27
N LEU A 48 7.10 -10.02 8.39
CA LEU A 48 8.47 -10.11 7.91
C LEU A 48 9.46 -10.49 9.01
N LYS A 49 9.36 -9.88 10.19
CA LYS A 49 10.32 -10.03 11.29
C LYS A 49 10.04 -11.23 12.18
N GLU A 50 8.77 -11.56 12.37
CA GLU A 50 8.31 -12.65 13.23
C GLU A 50 7.26 -13.53 12.52
N PRO A 51 7.65 -14.20 11.40
CA PRO A 51 6.69 -14.88 10.52
C PRO A 51 5.94 -16.04 11.19
N THR A 52 6.43 -16.55 12.30
CA THR A 52 5.79 -17.62 13.10
C THR A 52 4.95 -17.08 14.27
N SER A 53 4.89 -15.76 14.45
CA SER A 53 4.11 -15.14 15.53
C SER A 53 2.61 -15.30 15.31
N LEU A 54 1.84 -15.25 16.42
CA LEU A 54 0.39 -15.22 16.36
C LEU A 54 -0.13 -14.04 15.51
N ALA A 55 0.55 -12.89 15.57
CA ALA A 55 0.17 -11.73 14.77
C ALA A 55 0.36 -11.98 13.27
N ALA A 56 1.45 -12.64 12.85
CA ALA A 56 1.65 -13.04 11.45
C ALA A 56 0.58 -14.04 11.00
N GLU A 57 0.20 -14.97 11.87
CA GLU A 57 -0.87 -15.93 11.56
C GLU A 57 -2.23 -15.24 11.36
N GLN A 58 -2.54 -14.20 12.14
CA GLN A 58 -3.76 -13.41 11.94
C GLN A 58 -3.76 -12.72 10.55
N TYR A 59 -2.60 -12.29 10.03
CA TYR A 59 -2.52 -11.76 8.67
C TYR A 59 -2.74 -12.85 7.60
N ARG A 60 -2.24 -14.07 7.78
CA ARG A 60 -2.52 -15.20 6.87
C ARG A 60 -4.02 -15.53 6.83
N ILE A 61 -4.67 -15.54 7.99
CA ILE A 61 -6.14 -15.73 8.07
C ILE A 61 -6.86 -14.59 7.32
N LEU A 62 -6.42 -13.34 7.50
CA LEU A 62 -6.98 -12.19 6.78
C LEU A 62 -6.77 -12.32 5.26
N CYS A 63 -5.58 -12.72 4.81
CA CYS A 63 -5.29 -12.99 3.40
C CYS A 63 -6.22 -14.04 2.81
N THR A 64 -6.42 -15.17 3.53
CA THR A 64 -7.36 -16.23 3.11
C THR A 64 -8.79 -15.70 2.94
N ARG A 65 -9.27 -14.87 3.87
CA ARG A 65 -10.59 -14.24 3.74
C ARG A 65 -10.69 -13.29 2.55
N ILE A 66 -9.65 -12.48 2.32
CA ILE A 66 -9.60 -11.57 1.17
C ILE A 66 -9.54 -12.36 -0.14
N SER A 67 -8.81 -13.46 -0.20
CA SER A 67 -8.75 -14.30 -1.40
C SER A 67 -10.11 -14.89 -1.77
N GLN A 68 -10.93 -15.23 -0.77
CA GLN A 68 -12.32 -15.68 -0.99
C GLN A 68 -13.21 -14.57 -1.59
N LEU A 69 -12.98 -13.29 -1.20
CA LEU A 69 -13.73 -12.15 -1.75
C LEU A 69 -13.37 -11.86 -3.21
N ARG A 70 -12.16 -12.21 -3.63
CA ARG A 70 -11.73 -12.03 -5.02
C ARG A 70 -12.53 -12.91 -5.99
N GLN A 71 -12.93 -14.11 -5.57
CA GLN A 71 -13.63 -15.07 -6.42
C GLN A 71 -12.89 -15.26 -7.77
N ASP A 72 -13.62 -15.16 -8.88
CA ASP A 72 -13.08 -15.32 -10.23
C ASP A 72 -12.49 -14.04 -10.83
N LYS A 73 -12.40 -12.95 -10.07
CA LYS A 73 -11.80 -11.70 -10.56
C LYS A 73 -10.32 -11.88 -10.86
N ARG A 74 -9.87 -11.34 -11.98
CA ARG A 74 -8.46 -11.33 -12.37
C ARG A 74 -7.61 -10.57 -11.35
N SER A 75 -8.09 -9.45 -10.84
CA SER A 75 -7.45 -8.60 -9.86
C SER A 75 -8.46 -8.18 -8.79
N TYR A 76 -8.00 -7.90 -7.57
CA TYR A 76 -8.82 -7.38 -6.49
C TYR A 76 -8.17 -6.15 -5.87
N THR A 77 -8.91 -5.04 -5.85
CA THR A 77 -8.44 -3.77 -5.31
C THR A 77 -9.08 -3.52 -3.96
N LEU A 78 -8.27 -3.31 -2.93
CA LEU A 78 -8.68 -3.12 -1.54
C LEU A 78 -8.17 -1.79 -1.01
N ALA A 79 -9.07 -0.91 -0.55
CA ALA A 79 -8.68 0.24 0.26
C ALA A 79 -8.59 -0.17 1.73
N VAL A 80 -7.53 0.24 2.40
CA VAL A 80 -7.36 0.09 3.85
C VAL A 80 -7.46 1.47 4.48
N THR A 81 -8.47 1.66 5.32
CA THR A 81 -8.74 2.93 5.99
C THR A 81 -8.98 2.76 7.48
N SER A 82 -9.23 3.84 8.18
CA SER A 82 -9.56 3.84 9.61
C SER A 82 -10.53 4.96 9.95
N SER A 83 -11.18 4.89 11.11
CA SER A 83 -12.07 5.97 11.55
C SER A 83 -11.28 7.25 11.84
N LEU A 84 -10.12 7.11 12.52
CA LEU A 84 -9.25 8.20 12.96
C LEU A 84 -7.79 7.94 12.56
N LYS A 85 -6.95 8.97 12.74
CA LYS A 85 -5.49 8.84 12.61
C LYS A 85 -4.93 7.87 13.66
N SER A 86 -3.79 7.27 13.35
CA SER A 86 -3.01 6.42 14.26
C SER A 86 -3.71 5.13 14.73
N GLU A 87 -4.70 4.64 13.99
CA GLU A 87 -5.36 3.35 14.26
C GLU A 87 -4.59 2.16 13.69
N GLY A 88 -3.55 2.41 12.87
CA GLY A 88 -2.67 1.38 12.30
C GLY A 88 -3.02 0.95 10.88
N LYS A 89 -3.70 1.81 10.10
CA LYS A 89 -4.03 1.55 8.69
C LYS A 89 -2.78 1.19 7.85
N THR A 90 -1.75 2.05 7.86
CA THR A 90 -0.50 1.85 7.12
C THR A 90 0.25 0.59 7.55
N PHE A 91 0.30 0.34 8.86
CA PHE A 91 0.83 -0.89 9.42
C PHE A 91 0.08 -2.13 8.92
N THR A 92 -1.26 -2.07 8.90
CA THR A 92 -2.11 -3.17 8.41
C THR A 92 -1.93 -3.36 6.91
N SER A 93 -1.90 -2.29 6.12
CA SER A 93 -1.70 -2.32 4.66
C SER A 93 -0.39 -3.01 4.29
N LEU A 94 0.71 -2.64 4.96
CA LEU A 94 2.03 -3.22 4.75
C LEU A 94 2.09 -4.70 5.12
N ASN A 95 1.69 -5.06 6.35
CA ASN A 95 1.73 -6.46 6.77
C ASN A 95 0.83 -7.34 5.89
N LEU A 96 -0.33 -6.84 5.46
CA LEU A 96 -1.21 -7.54 4.53
C LEU A 96 -0.54 -7.74 3.16
N ALA A 97 0.05 -6.67 2.59
CA ALA A 97 0.72 -6.73 1.30
C ALA A 97 1.91 -7.72 1.32
N ILE A 98 2.71 -7.66 2.40
CA ILE A 98 3.85 -8.57 2.60
C ILE A 98 3.38 -10.03 2.72
N SER A 99 2.33 -10.28 3.50
CA SER A 99 1.80 -11.64 3.67
C SER A 99 1.24 -12.20 2.36
N ILE A 100 0.51 -11.41 1.58
CA ILE A 100 0.02 -11.86 0.26
C ILE A 100 1.19 -12.17 -0.67
N ALA A 101 2.18 -11.29 -0.76
CA ALA A 101 3.31 -11.46 -1.67
C ALA A 101 4.18 -12.69 -1.30
N ARG A 102 4.47 -12.89 0.00
CA ARG A 102 5.36 -13.94 0.47
C ARG A 102 4.69 -15.28 0.72
N ASP A 103 3.55 -15.24 1.43
CA ASP A 103 2.94 -16.46 1.95
C ASP A 103 1.98 -17.06 0.93
N PHE A 104 1.45 -16.26 0.00
CA PHE A 104 0.54 -16.69 -1.06
C PHE A 104 1.15 -16.62 -2.47
N ASP A 105 2.38 -16.12 -2.59
CA ASP A 105 3.14 -16.00 -3.87
C ASP A 105 2.36 -15.29 -4.99
N GLU A 106 1.64 -14.23 -4.62
CA GLU A 106 0.81 -13.46 -5.56
C GLU A 106 1.39 -12.07 -5.77
N LYS A 107 1.32 -11.55 -7.00
CA LYS A 107 1.77 -10.18 -7.33
C LYS A 107 0.89 -9.12 -6.68
N VAL A 108 1.51 -8.26 -5.87
CA VAL A 108 0.84 -7.20 -5.11
C VAL A 108 1.41 -5.83 -5.48
N LEU A 109 0.53 -4.85 -5.68
CA LEU A 109 0.87 -3.44 -5.68
C LEU A 109 0.33 -2.80 -4.40
N LEU A 110 1.22 -2.22 -3.59
CA LEU A 110 0.84 -1.38 -2.46
C LEU A 110 1.00 0.07 -2.84
N ILE A 111 -0.09 0.84 -2.78
CA ILE A 111 -0.12 2.27 -3.11
C ILE A 111 -0.29 3.09 -1.83
N GLU A 112 0.58 4.06 -1.60
CA GLU A 112 0.40 5.06 -0.56
C GLU A 112 -0.54 6.16 -1.03
N GLY A 113 -1.81 6.04 -0.65
CA GLY A 113 -2.86 6.99 -1.01
C GLY A 113 -3.02 8.13 -0.02
N ASP A 114 -2.52 8.03 1.22
CA ASP A 114 -2.55 9.16 2.17
C ASP A 114 -1.50 10.22 1.81
N LEU A 115 -1.73 10.91 0.70
CA LEU A 115 -0.79 11.90 0.15
C LEU A 115 -0.54 13.09 1.10
N LYS A 116 -1.41 13.29 2.10
CA LYS A 116 -1.26 14.38 3.08
C LYS A 116 -0.39 13.99 4.27
N ASN A 117 -0.42 12.71 4.64
CA ASN A 117 0.34 12.19 5.78
C ASN A 117 0.91 10.82 5.41
N PRO A 118 1.85 10.75 4.46
CA PRO A 118 2.47 9.51 4.03
C PRO A 118 3.24 8.87 5.18
N GLY A 119 3.21 7.56 5.30
CA GLY A 119 3.84 6.82 6.41
C GLY A 119 4.66 5.61 5.97
N LEU A 120 4.59 5.18 4.71
CA LEU A 120 5.30 3.99 4.24
C LEU A 120 6.82 4.14 4.31
N TYR A 121 7.34 5.35 4.05
CA TYR A 121 8.77 5.65 4.14
C TYR A 121 9.37 5.29 5.50
N GLU A 122 8.63 5.57 6.58
CA GLU A 122 9.09 5.30 7.95
C GLU A 122 9.23 3.80 8.22
N TYR A 123 8.26 3.00 7.76
CA TYR A 123 8.25 1.54 7.95
C TYR A 123 9.30 0.83 7.10
N LEU A 124 9.44 1.25 5.85
CA LEU A 124 10.34 0.60 4.90
C LEU A 124 11.75 1.18 4.90
N LYS A 125 11.99 2.26 5.67
CA LYS A 125 13.28 2.97 5.74
C LYS A 125 13.81 3.35 4.35
N HIS A 126 12.91 3.60 3.42
CA HIS A 126 13.22 4.02 2.07
C HIS A 126 13.33 5.56 2.04
N PRO A 127 14.35 6.13 1.36
CA PRO A 127 14.46 7.58 1.24
C PRO A 127 13.29 8.15 0.42
N PRO A 128 12.84 9.39 0.71
CA PRO A 128 11.85 10.07 -0.12
C PRO A 128 12.35 10.22 -1.56
N GLY A 129 11.48 9.91 -2.52
CA GLY A 129 11.78 9.96 -3.94
C GLY A 129 10.54 10.31 -4.76
N PHE A 130 10.51 9.88 -6.01
CA PHE A 130 9.31 9.92 -6.85
C PHE A 130 8.24 8.99 -6.27
N GLY A 131 6.98 9.33 -6.51
CA GLY A 131 5.85 8.55 -6.04
C GLY A 131 4.59 8.79 -6.85
N LEU A 132 3.45 8.41 -6.27
CA LEU A 132 2.13 8.50 -6.89
C LEU A 132 1.82 9.91 -7.43
N THR A 133 2.18 10.97 -6.70
CA THR A 133 1.98 12.35 -7.17
C THR A 133 2.72 12.62 -8.46
N ASP A 134 3.96 12.17 -8.58
CA ASP A 134 4.79 12.38 -9.78
C ASP A 134 4.26 11.57 -10.99
N VAL A 135 3.75 10.36 -10.72
CA VAL A 135 3.09 9.54 -11.76
C VAL A 135 1.79 10.21 -12.23
N LEU A 136 0.98 10.75 -11.30
CA LEU A 136 -0.27 11.46 -11.61
C LEU A 136 -0.03 12.76 -12.39
N GLU A 137 1.09 13.44 -12.14
CA GLU A 137 1.52 14.63 -12.86
C GLU A 137 2.21 14.31 -14.22
N GLY A 138 2.41 13.01 -14.52
CA GLY A 138 3.02 12.56 -15.77
C GLY A 138 4.54 12.74 -15.87
N LYS A 139 5.23 12.91 -14.73
CA LYS A 139 6.68 13.08 -14.67
C LYS A 139 7.46 11.78 -14.82
N ILE A 140 6.85 10.66 -14.41
CA ILE A 140 7.47 9.32 -14.41
C ILE A 140 6.39 8.25 -14.58
N ASP A 141 6.76 7.10 -15.15
CA ASP A 141 5.87 5.94 -15.27
C ASP A 141 5.81 5.15 -13.97
N ILE A 142 4.68 4.47 -13.75
CA ILE A 142 4.46 3.66 -12.55
C ILE A 142 5.52 2.56 -12.39
N ASP A 143 5.90 1.87 -13.45
CA ASP A 143 6.89 0.78 -13.43
C ASP A 143 8.29 1.29 -13.09
N SER A 144 8.60 2.52 -13.49
CA SER A 144 9.86 3.19 -13.16
C SER A 144 9.86 3.76 -11.73
N CYS A 145 8.68 4.05 -11.18
CA CYS A 145 8.50 4.70 -9.88
C CYS A 145 8.34 3.69 -8.74
N ALA A 146 7.69 2.54 -8.99
CA ALA A 146 7.41 1.56 -7.96
C ALA A 146 8.67 0.83 -7.49
N VAL A 147 8.85 0.76 -6.18
CA VAL A 147 9.97 0.07 -5.52
C VAL A 147 9.64 -1.40 -5.35
N GLN A 148 10.57 -2.27 -5.75
CA GLN A 148 10.38 -3.71 -5.76
C GLN A 148 10.87 -4.37 -4.47
N MET A 149 10.11 -5.34 -3.97
CA MET A 149 10.47 -6.22 -2.85
C MET A 149 10.15 -7.68 -3.22
N PHE A 150 10.82 -8.62 -2.54
CA PHE A 150 10.55 -10.07 -2.67
C PHE A 150 10.59 -10.53 -4.13
N ASP A 151 11.70 -10.25 -4.82
CA ASP A 151 11.93 -10.62 -6.23
C ASP A 151 10.79 -10.16 -7.18
N GLY A 152 10.20 -9.01 -6.87
CA GLY A 152 9.14 -8.40 -7.67
C GLY A 152 7.71 -8.86 -7.34
N GLN A 153 7.52 -9.68 -6.32
CA GLN A 153 6.17 -10.07 -5.88
C GLN A 153 5.43 -8.91 -5.19
N LEU A 154 6.14 -7.99 -4.53
CA LEU A 154 5.56 -6.78 -3.96
C LEU A 154 6.18 -5.54 -4.61
N SER A 155 5.34 -4.73 -5.23
CA SER A 155 5.68 -3.38 -5.70
C SER A 155 5.08 -2.36 -4.76
N VAL A 156 5.86 -1.36 -4.34
CA VAL A 156 5.42 -0.28 -3.45
C VAL A 156 5.49 1.05 -4.18
N LEU A 157 4.35 1.70 -4.35
CA LEU A 157 4.24 3.04 -4.90
C LEU A 157 4.03 4.04 -3.75
N PHE A 158 5.09 4.74 -3.39
CA PHE A 158 5.06 5.77 -2.35
C PHE A 158 4.25 6.99 -2.78
N ALA A 159 3.92 7.86 -1.84
CA ALA A 159 3.15 9.07 -2.11
C ALA A 159 3.86 10.04 -3.06
N GLY A 160 5.19 10.15 -2.98
CA GLY A 160 5.97 11.16 -3.67
C GLY A 160 5.94 12.51 -2.95
N LYS A 161 6.39 13.55 -3.61
CA LYS A 161 6.36 14.92 -3.07
C LYS A 161 4.94 15.46 -3.16
N THR A 162 4.37 15.89 -2.04
CA THR A 162 3.03 16.47 -2.00
C THR A 162 2.99 17.73 -2.85
N ALA A 163 2.21 17.72 -3.91
CA ALA A 163 1.98 18.87 -4.77
C ALA A 163 0.51 19.35 -4.63
N GLY A 164 0.34 20.63 -4.50
CA GLY A 164 -0.92 21.35 -4.72
C GLY A 164 -2.17 20.75 -4.05
N ASN A 165 -3.03 20.12 -4.82
CA ASN A 165 -4.32 19.59 -4.37
C ASN A 165 -4.39 18.07 -4.56
N PRO A 166 -4.11 17.27 -3.50
CA PRO A 166 -4.14 15.80 -3.57
C PRO A 166 -5.49 15.25 -4.05
N SER A 167 -6.60 15.79 -3.58
CA SER A 167 -7.93 15.30 -3.95
C SER A 167 -8.21 15.45 -5.45
N LYS A 168 -7.71 16.55 -6.06
CA LYS A 168 -7.82 16.76 -7.51
C LYS A 168 -7.00 15.74 -8.29
N LEU A 169 -5.79 15.43 -7.83
CA LEU A 169 -4.93 14.42 -8.46
C LEU A 169 -5.55 13.04 -8.40
N LEU A 170 -6.04 12.65 -7.23
CA LEU A 170 -6.68 11.35 -7.01
C LEU A 170 -7.99 11.16 -7.80
N SER A 171 -8.74 12.24 -8.07
CA SER A 171 -9.97 12.21 -8.88
C SER A 171 -9.70 12.30 -10.38
N SER A 172 -8.46 12.38 -10.82
CA SER A 172 -8.11 12.57 -12.22
C SER A 172 -8.36 11.32 -13.07
N ILE A 173 -8.52 11.52 -14.39
CA ILE A 173 -8.56 10.43 -15.37
C ILE A 173 -7.26 9.63 -15.30
N LYS A 174 -6.12 10.29 -15.04
CA LYS A 174 -4.82 9.64 -14.91
C LYS A 174 -4.79 8.58 -13.80
N MET A 175 -5.45 8.84 -12.67
CA MET A 175 -5.60 7.83 -11.60
C MET A 175 -6.39 6.62 -12.06
N GLN A 176 -7.45 6.80 -12.85
CA GLN A 176 -8.24 5.71 -13.40
C GLN A 176 -7.42 4.87 -14.41
N GLU A 177 -6.60 5.52 -15.24
CA GLU A 177 -5.69 4.85 -16.17
C GLU A 177 -4.66 4.00 -15.42
N ILE A 178 -4.02 4.57 -14.38
CA ILE A 178 -3.08 3.87 -13.50
C ILE A 178 -3.73 2.63 -12.90
N MET A 179 -4.94 2.77 -12.34
CA MET A 179 -5.66 1.64 -11.73
C MET A 179 -6.04 0.58 -12.76
N THR A 180 -6.39 0.97 -13.98
CA THR A 180 -6.69 0.04 -15.07
C THR A 180 -5.45 -0.76 -15.46
N THR A 181 -4.34 -0.10 -15.69
CA THR A 181 -3.06 -0.76 -16.02
C THR A 181 -2.59 -1.66 -14.86
N ALA A 182 -2.67 -1.17 -13.62
CA ALA A 182 -2.29 -1.96 -12.46
C ALA A 182 -3.08 -3.27 -12.33
N ARG A 183 -4.37 -3.26 -12.65
CA ARG A 183 -5.22 -4.47 -12.63
C ARG A 183 -4.83 -5.53 -13.67
N GLU A 184 -4.09 -5.16 -14.70
CA GLU A 184 -3.57 -6.10 -15.69
C GLU A 184 -2.33 -6.85 -15.19
N HIS A 185 -1.53 -6.22 -14.33
CA HIS A 185 -0.22 -6.71 -13.90
C HIS A 185 -0.22 -7.31 -12.48
N TYR A 186 -1.11 -6.84 -11.60
CA TYR A 186 -1.15 -7.23 -10.21
C TYR A 186 -2.42 -8.00 -9.85
N LYS A 187 -2.26 -9.04 -9.05
CA LYS A 187 -3.36 -9.85 -8.53
C LYS A 187 -4.12 -9.14 -7.43
N TYR A 188 -3.37 -8.43 -6.60
CA TYR A 188 -3.93 -7.60 -5.53
C TYR A 188 -3.35 -6.18 -5.62
N ILE A 189 -4.23 -5.19 -5.45
CA ILE A 189 -3.86 -3.79 -5.32
C ILE A 189 -4.37 -3.34 -3.96
N ILE A 190 -3.45 -2.96 -3.08
CA ILE A 190 -3.78 -2.45 -1.74
C ILE A 190 -3.50 -0.96 -1.72
N ILE A 191 -4.48 -0.16 -1.33
CA ILE A 191 -4.32 1.29 -1.22
C ILE A 191 -4.40 1.65 0.26
N ASP A 192 -3.29 2.14 0.84
CA ASP A 192 -3.28 2.75 2.17
C ASP A 192 -3.88 4.15 2.06
N THR A 193 -5.08 4.36 2.58
CA THR A 193 -5.85 5.59 2.39
C THR A 193 -5.86 6.46 3.66
N PRO A 194 -6.16 7.76 3.57
CA PRO A 194 -6.34 8.59 4.75
C PRO A 194 -7.50 8.07 5.63
N PRO A 195 -7.55 8.47 6.92
CA PRO A 195 -8.68 8.15 7.78
C PRO A 195 -9.95 8.81 7.29
N ILE A 196 -11.10 8.19 7.57
CA ILE A 196 -12.42 8.68 7.13
C ILE A 196 -12.72 10.05 7.74
N MET A 197 -12.34 10.27 8.99
CA MET A 197 -12.58 11.52 9.67
C MET A 197 -11.27 12.26 9.97
N PRO A 198 -11.17 13.56 9.67
CA PRO A 198 -12.21 14.46 9.11
C PRO A 198 -12.19 14.57 7.57
N MET A 199 -11.66 13.59 6.84
CA MET A 199 -11.34 13.69 5.42
C MET A 199 -12.45 13.14 4.51
N ALA A 200 -12.76 13.88 3.43
CA ALA A 200 -13.72 13.47 2.40
C ALA A 200 -13.08 12.57 1.31
N ASP A 201 -11.75 12.39 1.34
CA ASP A 201 -10.99 11.74 0.25
C ASP A 201 -11.35 10.26 0.09
N ILE A 202 -11.90 9.62 1.13
CA ILE A 202 -12.30 8.20 1.08
C ILE A 202 -13.34 7.92 -0.01
N ASN A 203 -14.22 8.88 -0.30
CA ASN A 203 -15.22 8.73 -1.36
C ASN A 203 -14.58 8.65 -2.75
N ILE A 204 -13.40 9.25 -2.94
CA ILE A 204 -12.64 9.12 -4.19
C ILE A 204 -12.14 7.67 -4.31
N TYR A 205 -11.59 7.13 -3.23
CA TYR A 205 -11.08 5.76 -3.24
C TYR A 205 -12.19 4.73 -3.38
N SER A 206 -13.39 4.98 -2.84
CA SER A 206 -14.52 4.05 -2.97
C SER A 206 -14.89 3.76 -4.42
N THR A 207 -14.68 4.72 -5.33
CA THR A 207 -14.93 4.51 -6.77
C THR A 207 -13.86 3.66 -7.46
N LEU A 208 -12.66 3.59 -6.90
CA LEU A 208 -11.49 2.92 -7.48
C LEU A 208 -11.31 1.47 -7.01
N VAL A 209 -11.99 1.07 -5.93
CA VAL A 209 -11.74 -0.21 -5.25
C VAL A 209 -12.91 -1.17 -5.32
N ASP A 210 -12.61 -2.46 -5.16
CA ASP A 210 -13.60 -3.53 -5.05
C ASP A 210 -14.11 -3.71 -3.62
N GLY A 211 -13.28 -3.37 -2.63
CA GLY A 211 -13.63 -3.47 -1.21
C GLY A 211 -12.89 -2.48 -0.34
N ILE A 212 -13.43 -2.24 0.86
CA ILE A 212 -12.85 -1.38 1.88
C ILE A 212 -12.69 -2.18 3.17
N LEU A 213 -11.46 -2.20 3.71
CA LEU A 213 -11.12 -2.79 4.99
C LEU A 213 -10.99 -1.69 6.03
N LEU A 214 -11.79 -1.76 7.11
CA LEU A 214 -11.77 -0.77 8.17
C LEU A 214 -10.85 -1.22 9.31
N VAL A 215 -9.81 -0.45 9.61
CA VAL A 215 -8.93 -0.68 10.75
C VAL A 215 -9.44 0.10 11.96
N ILE A 216 -9.58 -0.58 13.09
CA ILE A 216 -10.10 -0.05 14.35
C ILE A 216 -9.05 -0.29 15.43
N LYS A 217 -8.69 0.74 16.22
CA LYS A 217 -7.77 0.57 17.35
C LYS A 217 -8.51 0.03 18.57
N ALA A 218 -8.14 -1.18 19.01
CA ALA A 218 -8.71 -1.83 20.20
C ALA A 218 -8.54 -0.96 21.44
N GLY A 219 -9.60 -0.87 22.25
CA GLY A 219 -9.58 -0.13 23.52
C GLY A 219 -9.42 1.40 23.39
N LYS A 220 -9.27 1.95 22.17
CA LYS A 220 -9.05 3.40 21.95
C LYS A 220 -10.14 4.06 21.10
N THR A 221 -10.59 3.40 20.02
CA THR A 221 -11.58 4.01 19.13
C THR A 221 -12.98 3.92 19.71
N PRO A 222 -13.67 5.05 19.97
CA PRO A 222 -15.06 5.03 20.45
C PRO A 222 -16.00 4.37 19.44
N ARG A 223 -16.91 3.51 19.91
CA ARG A 223 -17.88 2.81 19.06
C ARG A 223 -18.76 3.76 18.23
N SER A 224 -19.08 4.93 18.77
CA SER A 224 -19.83 5.97 18.05
C SER A 224 -19.12 6.47 16.80
N LEU A 225 -17.79 6.64 16.86
CA LEU A 225 -16.98 7.05 15.72
C LEU A 225 -16.86 5.94 14.67
N VAL A 226 -16.73 4.68 15.10
CA VAL A 226 -16.77 3.52 14.17
C VAL A 226 -18.11 3.47 13.44
N LYS A 227 -19.24 3.59 14.16
CA LYS A 227 -20.58 3.64 13.55
C LYS A 227 -20.70 4.77 12.55
N ARG A 228 -20.21 5.98 12.89
CA ARG A 228 -20.21 7.12 11.99
C ARG A 228 -19.37 6.87 10.75
N ALA A 229 -18.18 6.29 10.89
CA ALA A 229 -17.32 5.93 9.77
C ALA A 229 -18.01 4.93 8.83
N ILE A 230 -18.63 3.89 9.38
CA ILE A 230 -19.40 2.91 8.62
C ILE A 230 -20.57 3.58 7.88
N SER A 231 -21.32 4.47 8.55
CA SER A 231 -22.44 5.18 7.92
C SER A 231 -21.97 6.09 6.76
N THR A 232 -20.78 6.68 6.85
CA THR A 232 -20.20 7.50 5.78
C THR A 232 -19.89 6.66 4.54
N LEU A 233 -19.46 5.40 4.72
CA LEU A 233 -19.11 4.47 3.64
C LEU A 233 -20.29 3.62 3.17
N ALA A 234 -21.41 3.61 3.90
CA ALA A 234 -22.53 2.69 3.65
C ALA A 234 -23.20 2.91 2.30
N ALA A 235 -23.11 4.13 1.72
CA ALA A 235 -23.72 4.44 0.44
C ALA A 235 -23.18 3.53 -0.70
N ASP A 236 -21.91 3.12 -0.63
CA ASP A 236 -21.25 2.33 -1.68
C ASP A 236 -21.28 0.82 -1.38
N ASN A 237 -21.70 0.42 -0.19
CA ASN A 237 -21.78 -0.98 0.30
C ASN A 237 -20.49 -1.82 0.04
N LYS A 238 -19.33 -1.17 0.11
CA LYS A 238 -18.03 -1.80 -0.21
C LYS A 238 -17.21 -2.22 1.01
N ILE A 239 -17.75 -2.05 2.24
CA ILE A 239 -17.05 -2.50 3.44
C ILE A 239 -17.08 -4.02 3.47
N VAL A 240 -15.90 -4.63 3.29
CA VAL A 240 -15.77 -6.10 3.26
C VAL A 240 -15.40 -6.70 4.60
N GLY A 241 -14.97 -5.87 5.57
CA GLY A 241 -14.63 -6.33 6.90
C GLY A 241 -13.95 -5.25 7.73
N ALA A 242 -13.59 -5.65 8.96
CA ALA A 242 -12.82 -4.82 9.87
C ALA A 242 -11.68 -5.60 10.52
N VAL A 243 -10.56 -4.89 10.78
CA VAL A 243 -9.43 -5.38 11.57
C VAL A 243 -9.40 -4.65 12.91
N LEU A 244 -9.41 -5.41 14.00
CA LEU A 244 -9.22 -4.88 15.33
C LEU A 244 -7.71 -4.90 15.65
N ASN A 245 -7.05 -3.76 15.50
CA ASN A 245 -5.62 -3.62 15.67
C ASN A 245 -5.23 -3.28 17.12
N GLY A 246 -4.09 -3.83 17.57
CA GLY A 246 -3.53 -3.58 18.90
C GLY A 246 -4.36 -4.19 20.02
N VAL A 247 -4.93 -5.35 19.77
CA VAL A 247 -5.48 -6.21 20.80
C VAL A 247 -4.33 -6.73 21.66
N GLU A 248 -4.36 -6.48 22.96
CA GLU A 248 -3.40 -7.12 23.87
C GLU A 248 -3.63 -8.63 23.83
N PRO A 249 -2.56 -9.43 23.75
CA PRO A 249 -2.69 -10.86 23.89
C PRO A 249 -3.35 -11.13 25.26
N ILE A 250 -4.60 -11.57 25.23
CA ILE A 250 -5.18 -12.14 26.45
C ILE A 250 -4.25 -13.31 26.75
N HIS A 251 -3.64 -13.34 27.92
CA HIS A 251 -2.90 -14.51 28.40
C HIS A 251 -3.88 -15.67 28.39
N SER A 252 -3.98 -16.32 27.23
CA SER A 252 -4.94 -17.37 27.01
C SER A 252 -4.40 -18.69 27.56
N LYS A 253 -4.44 -18.84 28.87
CA LYS A 253 -4.58 -20.19 29.47
C LYS A 253 -5.80 -20.94 28.88
N TYR A 254 -6.66 -20.28 28.14
CA TYR A 254 -7.91 -20.82 27.58
C TYR A 254 -7.85 -21.24 26.10
N TYR A 255 -6.82 -20.82 25.32
CA TYR A 255 -6.74 -21.20 23.90
C TYR A 255 -5.81 -22.36 23.59
N TYR A 256 -4.96 -22.77 24.54
CA TYR A 256 -4.12 -23.97 24.48
C TYR A 256 -4.46 -24.94 25.61
N GLY A 257 -5.74 -25.00 25.97
CA GLY A 257 -6.27 -25.99 26.88
C GLY A 257 -6.46 -27.32 26.16
N SER A 258 -5.64 -28.30 26.58
CA SER A 258 -5.82 -29.76 26.39
C SER A 258 -5.69 -30.31 24.97
N GLY A 259 -4.54 -30.90 24.69
CA GLY A 259 -4.50 -32.01 23.77
C GLY A 259 -3.31 -32.10 22.82
N TYR A 260 -2.06 -32.13 23.35
CA TYR A 260 -0.97 -32.88 22.69
C TYR A 260 0.16 -33.09 23.74
N ASP A 261 -0.18 -33.77 24.82
CA ASP A 261 0.79 -34.57 25.54
C ASP A 261 0.36 -36.03 25.40
N SER A 262 1.30 -36.86 25.01
CA SER A 262 1.23 -38.32 24.84
C SER A 262 0.73 -38.82 23.46
N TYR A 263 1.68 -39.07 22.55
CA TYR A 263 2.06 -40.44 22.11
C TYR A 263 3.46 -40.39 21.51
#